data_b0834c42037b21381ce71d6c83652360
#
_entry.id   b0834c42037b21381ce71d6c83652360
#
_cell.length_a   1.000
_cell.length_b   1.000
_cell.length_c   1.000
_cell.angle_alpha   90.00
_cell.angle_beta   90.00
_cell.angle_gamma   90.00
#
_symmetry.space_group_name_H-M   'P 1'
#
loop_
_entity.id
_entity.type
_entity.pdbx_description
1 polymer ?
#
loop_
_entity_poly.entity_id
_entity_poly.type
_entity_poly.pdbx_seq_one_letter_code
_entity_poly.pdbx_strand_id
1 'polypeptide(L)'
;SDEQELKNIMRILTEICEETGLAITCVQAESAEYVLRTVIQITAVGVKENPKQQMKKWFPGTEIILCGYTGLEGTLRLVEEAEADLRTRFTPSFIEKTKRCKESLILPEQILQLPEEAKSRQCGDGGVLCGLWELAEAEKIGFEIDFSKLALKQETVEICEFFQLNPYLLTSAGSYLVLTEHGEETLESLKNAGVPAVRIGFVKEQNARTLVNGEETRYLDRPAPDELSRWWKERKESEEQEDRRGDNYVKHCTL
;
A
#
# COMPACT_ATOMS: atom_id res chain seq x y z
N SER A 1 -25.14 1.80 -16.02
CA SER A 1 -25.86 0.57 -15.69
C SER A 1 -24.85 -0.55 -15.54
N ASP A 2 -25.13 -1.48 -14.70
CA ASP A 2 -24.25 -2.57 -14.22
C ASP A 2 -23.62 -3.39 -15.37
N GLU A 3 -24.34 -3.59 -16.49
CA GLU A 3 -23.82 -4.34 -17.64
C GLU A 3 -22.65 -3.61 -18.35
N GLN A 4 -22.71 -2.30 -18.45
CA GLN A 4 -21.63 -1.52 -19.08
C GLN A 4 -20.39 -1.46 -18.19
N GLU A 5 -20.59 -1.37 -16.90
CA GLU A 5 -19.52 -1.44 -15.90
C GLU A 5 -18.82 -2.80 -15.93
N LEU A 6 -19.59 -3.89 -15.93
CA LEU A 6 -19.05 -5.26 -16.04
C LEU A 6 -18.24 -5.45 -17.33
N LYS A 7 -18.74 -4.98 -18.47
CA LYS A 7 -18.00 -5.05 -19.75
C LYS A 7 -16.67 -4.29 -19.68
N ASN A 8 -16.65 -3.13 -19.03
CA ASN A 8 -15.43 -2.34 -18.88
C ASN A 8 -14.41 -3.04 -17.95
N ILE A 9 -14.88 -3.59 -16.83
CA ILE A 9 -14.05 -4.38 -15.91
C ILE A 9 -13.43 -5.57 -16.63
N MET A 10 -14.25 -6.32 -17.37
CA MET A 10 -13.78 -7.50 -18.12
C MET A 10 -12.74 -7.14 -19.18
N ARG A 11 -12.94 -6.02 -19.90
CA ARG A 11 -11.96 -5.55 -20.87
C ARG A 11 -10.62 -5.24 -20.23
N ILE A 12 -10.64 -4.48 -19.13
CA ILE A 12 -9.41 -4.12 -18.39
C ILE A 12 -8.70 -5.36 -17.85
N LEU A 13 -9.44 -6.30 -17.26
CA LEU A 13 -8.86 -7.55 -16.74
C LEU A 13 -8.25 -8.39 -17.87
N THR A 14 -8.91 -8.47 -19.02
CA THR A 14 -8.38 -9.20 -20.18
C THR A 14 -7.07 -8.57 -20.68
N GLU A 15 -7.03 -7.24 -20.85
CA GLU A 15 -5.84 -6.50 -21.26
C GLU A 15 -4.66 -6.75 -20.30
N ILE A 16 -4.88 -6.64 -18.97
CA ILE A 16 -3.85 -6.90 -17.96
C ILE A 16 -3.37 -8.35 -18.01
N CYS A 17 -4.27 -9.31 -18.15
CA CYS A 17 -3.91 -10.72 -18.21
C CYS A 17 -3.11 -11.05 -19.48
N GLU A 18 -3.43 -10.46 -20.62
CA GLU A 18 -2.66 -10.61 -21.87
C GLU A 18 -1.27 -10.03 -21.73
N GLU A 19 -1.13 -8.82 -21.16
CA GLU A 19 0.17 -8.18 -20.91
C GLU A 19 1.07 -8.96 -19.94
N THR A 20 0.47 -9.62 -18.96
CA THR A 20 1.19 -10.38 -17.92
C THR A 20 1.34 -11.87 -18.23
N GLY A 21 0.82 -12.35 -19.38
CA GLY A 21 0.86 -13.75 -19.77
C GLY A 21 0.00 -14.66 -18.90
N LEU A 22 -1.01 -14.10 -18.22
CA LEU A 22 -1.95 -14.83 -17.38
C LEU A 22 -3.17 -15.25 -18.19
N ALA A 23 -3.80 -16.39 -17.83
CA ALA A 23 -5.03 -16.86 -18.44
C ALA A 23 -6.21 -16.72 -17.49
N ILE A 24 -7.28 -16.07 -17.93
CA ILE A 24 -8.55 -16.07 -17.20
C ILE A 24 -9.24 -17.43 -17.41
N THR A 25 -9.38 -18.21 -16.35
CA THR A 25 -9.95 -19.56 -16.42
C THR A 25 -11.44 -19.61 -16.07
N CYS A 26 -11.91 -18.69 -15.25
CA CYS A 26 -13.31 -18.64 -14.83
C CYS A 26 -13.69 -17.20 -14.46
N VAL A 27 -14.90 -16.81 -14.84
CA VAL A 27 -15.52 -15.56 -14.42
C VAL A 27 -16.93 -15.86 -13.94
N GLN A 28 -17.30 -15.35 -12.78
CA GLN A 28 -18.66 -15.30 -12.28
C GLN A 28 -19.04 -13.86 -12.00
N ALA A 29 -20.22 -13.46 -12.45
CA ALA A 29 -20.77 -12.14 -12.17
C ALA A 29 -22.23 -12.30 -11.74
N GLU A 30 -22.54 -11.72 -10.59
CA GLU A 30 -23.90 -11.74 -10.03
C GLU A 30 -24.28 -10.33 -9.61
N SER A 31 -25.54 -9.97 -9.82
CA SER A 31 -26.12 -8.74 -9.28
C SER A 31 -27.01 -9.10 -8.09
N ALA A 32 -26.80 -8.41 -6.97
CA ALA A 32 -27.60 -8.64 -5.77
C ALA A 32 -28.07 -7.30 -5.17
N GLU A 33 -29.34 -7.19 -4.86
CA GLU A 33 -29.97 -5.95 -4.35
C GLU A 33 -29.39 -5.45 -3.02
N TYR A 34 -28.74 -6.34 -2.25
CA TYR A 34 -28.10 -6.03 -0.98
C TYR A 34 -26.63 -5.63 -1.12
N VAL A 35 -26.05 -5.66 -2.32
CA VAL A 35 -24.68 -5.22 -2.59
C VAL A 35 -24.71 -3.78 -3.09
N LEU A 36 -24.23 -2.87 -2.25
CA LEU A 36 -24.27 -1.42 -2.54
C LEU A 36 -23.11 -0.92 -3.41
N ARG A 37 -22.08 -1.73 -3.60
CA ARG A 37 -20.89 -1.40 -4.41
C ARG A 37 -20.43 -2.62 -5.19
N THR A 38 -19.83 -2.40 -6.36
CA THR A 38 -19.17 -3.46 -7.11
C THR A 38 -18.02 -4.06 -6.32
N VAL A 39 -18.06 -5.37 -6.11
CA VAL A 39 -16.99 -6.12 -5.42
C VAL A 39 -16.32 -7.03 -6.44
N ILE A 40 -15.01 -6.92 -6.57
CA ILE A 40 -14.20 -7.77 -7.45
C ILE A 40 -13.32 -8.65 -6.58
N GLN A 41 -13.45 -9.96 -6.73
CA GLN A 41 -12.59 -10.93 -6.09
C GLN A 41 -11.77 -11.65 -7.16
N ILE A 42 -10.44 -11.64 -7.02
CA ILE A 42 -9.53 -12.31 -7.93
C ILE A 42 -8.80 -13.41 -7.16
N THR A 43 -8.79 -14.60 -7.72
CA THR A 43 -8.01 -15.74 -7.21
C THR A 43 -6.99 -16.16 -8.26
N ALA A 44 -5.72 -16.05 -7.94
CA ALA A 44 -4.64 -16.53 -8.80
C ALA A 44 -4.18 -17.93 -8.36
N VAL A 45 -4.01 -18.81 -9.33
CA VAL A 45 -3.48 -20.18 -9.10
C VAL A 45 -2.25 -20.36 -9.97
N GLY A 46 -1.16 -20.78 -9.38
CA GLY A 46 0.09 -21.03 -10.09
C GLY A 46 0.85 -22.23 -9.54
N VAL A 47 1.78 -22.74 -10.33
CA VAL A 47 2.70 -23.80 -9.92
C VAL A 47 4.01 -23.19 -9.49
N LYS A 48 4.46 -23.50 -8.28
CA LYS A 48 5.76 -23.06 -7.82
C LYS A 48 6.85 -23.93 -8.44
N GLU A 49 7.68 -23.35 -9.28
CA GLU A 49 8.75 -24.08 -10.00
C GLU A 49 9.82 -24.68 -9.06
N ASN A 50 10.03 -24.07 -7.90
CA ASN A 50 11.03 -24.51 -6.94
C ASN A 50 10.42 -24.68 -5.53
N PRO A 51 9.75 -25.84 -5.25
CA PRO A 51 9.11 -26.10 -3.96
C PRO A 51 10.12 -26.24 -2.80
N LYS A 52 11.41 -26.36 -3.10
CA LYS A 52 12.49 -26.57 -2.12
C LYS A 52 13.13 -25.27 -1.60
N GLN A 53 12.53 -24.11 -1.81
CA GLN A 53 12.96 -22.93 -1.06
C GLN A 53 12.71 -23.22 0.43
N GLN A 54 13.73 -23.81 1.07
CA GLN A 54 13.77 -23.97 2.53
C GLN A 54 13.53 -22.60 3.13
N MET A 55 12.80 -22.54 4.25
CA MET A 55 12.68 -21.31 5.02
C MET A 55 14.10 -20.83 5.34
N LYS A 56 14.54 -19.80 4.61
CA LYS A 56 15.86 -19.20 4.84
C LYS A 56 15.85 -18.63 6.25
N LYS A 57 16.88 -18.95 7.01
CA LYS A 57 17.08 -18.38 8.34
C LYS A 57 17.82 -17.08 8.19
N TRP A 58 17.23 -15.99 8.61
CA TRP A 58 17.89 -14.68 8.58
C TRP A 58 18.74 -14.49 9.84
N PHE A 59 19.91 -13.92 9.65
CA PHE A 59 20.89 -13.73 10.71
C PHE A 59 20.95 -12.24 11.13
N PRO A 60 21.41 -11.95 12.36
CA PRO A 60 21.71 -10.58 12.74
C PRO A 60 22.67 -9.91 11.75
N GLY A 61 22.36 -8.69 11.34
CA GLY A 61 23.07 -7.97 10.31
C GLY A 61 22.50 -8.10 8.90
N THR A 62 21.53 -9.02 8.65
CA THR A 62 20.74 -9.03 7.42
C THR A 62 20.10 -7.66 7.22
N GLU A 63 20.22 -7.11 6.03
CA GLU A 63 19.76 -5.78 5.69
C GLU A 63 18.27 -5.77 5.34
N ILE A 64 17.60 -4.70 5.73
CA ILE A 64 16.21 -4.42 5.37
C ILE A 64 16.18 -3.20 4.47
N ILE A 65 15.68 -3.38 3.25
CA ILE A 65 15.62 -2.34 2.23
C ILE A 65 14.14 -2.02 1.96
N LEU A 66 13.81 -0.73 1.92
CA LEU A 66 12.53 -0.24 1.42
C LEU A 66 12.69 0.14 -0.04
N CYS A 67 11.85 -0.42 -0.90
CA CYS A 67 11.70 -0.07 -2.30
C CYS A 67 10.43 0.75 -2.47
N GLY A 68 10.53 1.89 -3.15
CA GLY A 68 9.41 2.80 -3.38
C GLY A 68 9.16 3.80 -2.25
N TYR A 69 7.93 4.26 -2.15
CA TYR A 69 7.54 5.36 -1.28
C TYR A 69 6.35 4.98 -0.40
N THR A 70 6.49 5.20 0.90
CA THR A 70 5.47 4.94 1.90
C THR A 70 4.19 5.76 1.65
N GLY A 71 3.02 5.13 1.75
CA GLY A 71 1.71 5.78 1.67
C GLY A 71 1.34 6.32 0.29
N LEU A 72 2.15 6.08 -0.74
CA LEU A 72 1.94 6.68 -2.06
C LEU A 72 0.65 6.19 -2.72
N GLU A 73 0.38 4.90 -2.70
CA GLU A 73 -0.84 4.33 -3.30
C GLU A 73 -2.09 4.87 -2.61
N GLY A 74 -2.11 4.90 -1.28
CA GLY A 74 -3.22 5.47 -0.52
C GLY A 74 -3.41 6.97 -0.79
N THR A 75 -2.32 7.72 -0.99
CA THR A 75 -2.36 9.13 -1.41
C THR A 75 -3.05 9.29 -2.76
N LEU A 76 -2.73 8.43 -3.73
CA LEU A 76 -3.36 8.45 -5.05
C LEU A 76 -4.86 8.15 -4.97
N ARG A 77 -5.27 7.20 -4.14
CA ARG A 77 -6.69 6.91 -3.89
C ARG A 77 -7.42 8.09 -3.25
N LEU A 78 -6.81 8.74 -2.26
CA LEU A 78 -7.38 9.95 -1.65
C LEU A 78 -7.58 11.07 -2.68
N VAL A 79 -6.62 11.24 -3.61
CA VAL A 79 -6.75 12.22 -4.70
C VAL A 79 -7.89 11.87 -5.65
N GLU A 80 -8.08 10.60 -5.97
CA GLU A 80 -9.16 10.17 -6.85
C GLU A 80 -10.53 10.34 -6.20
N GLU A 81 -10.66 10.04 -4.92
CA GLU A 81 -11.96 10.03 -4.22
C GLU A 81 -12.37 11.37 -3.61
N ALA A 82 -11.39 12.20 -3.25
CA ALA A 82 -11.64 13.47 -2.55
C ALA A 82 -11.02 14.68 -3.27
N GLU A 83 -10.93 14.64 -4.59
CA GLU A 83 -10.38 15.76 -5.37
C GLU A 83 -11.10 17.08 -5.09
N ALA A 84 -12.42 17.05 -4.93
CA ALA A 84 -13.20 18.25 -4.63
C ALA A 84 -12.79 18.90 -3.29
N ASP A 85 -12.55 18.08 -2.27
CA ASP A 85 -12.11 18.54 -0.95
C ASP A 85 -10.68 19.10 -1.04
N LEU A 86 -9.79 18.41 -1.76
CA LEU A 86 -8.41 18.84 -1.96
C LEU A 86 -8.30 20.15 -2.72
N ARG A 87 -9.20 20.44 -3.66
CA ARG A 87 -9.27 21.72 -4.40
C ARG A 87 -9.59 22.92 -3.51
N THR A 88 -10.07 22.72 -2.29
CA THR A 88 -10.27 23.81 -1.32
C THR A 88 -8.95 24.38 -0.78
N ARG A 89 -7.88 23.57 -0.78
CA ARG A 89 -6.56 23.94 -0.24
C ARG A 89 -5.45 23.93 -1.30
N PHE A 90 -5.49 22.98 -2.23
CA PHE A 90 -4.41 22.74 -3.18
C PHE A 90 -4.74 23.27 -4.58
N THR A 91 -3.72 23.71 -5.28
CA THR A 91 -3.86 24.15 -6.68
C THR A 91 -4.10 22.95 -7.61
N PRO A 92 -4.80 23.15 -8.74
CA PRO A 92 -4.94 22.09 -9.75
C PRO A 92 -3.60 21.50 -10.20
N SER A 93 -2.56 22.32 -10.29
CA SER A 93 -1.21 21.88 -10.67
C SER A 93 -0.61 20.92 -9.65
N PHE A 94 -0.83 21.14 -8.36
CA PHE A 94 -0.39 20.21 -7.31
C PHE A 94 -1.11 18.85 -7.41
N ILE A 95 -2.42 18.89 -7.59
CA ILE A 95 -3.25 17.69 -7.72
C ILE A 95 -2.81 16.86 -8.94
N GLU A 96 -2.62 17.49 -10.08
CA GLU A 96 -2.14 16.81 -11.29
C GLU A 96 -0.70 16.26 -11.13
N LYS A 97 0.17 17.00 -10.44
CA LYS A 97 1.51 16.50 -10.07
C LYS A 97 1.41 15.25 -9.21
N THR A 98 0.50 15.24 -8.23
CA THR A 98 0.28 14.08 -7.36
C THR A 98 -0.21 12.87 -8.15
N LYS A 99 -1.17 13.03 -9.05
CA LYS A 99 -1.65 11.94 -9.91
C LYS A 99 -0.55 11.30 -10.74
N ARG A 100 0.41 12.10 -11.24
CA ARG A 100 1.60 11.58 -11.96
C ARG A 100 2.52 10.75 -11.09
N CYS A 101 2.46 10.88 -9.76
CA CYS A 101 3.24 10.01 -8.87
C CYS A 101 2.86 8.52 -9.00
N LYS A 102 1.78 8.17 -9.69
CA LYS A 102 1.45 6.80 -10.07
C LYS A 102 2.61 6.10 -10.79
N GLU A 103 3.38 6.82 -11.59
CA GLU A 103 4.58 6.31 -12.28
C GLU A 103 5.71 5.88 -11.32
N SER A 104 5.63 6.27 -10.05
CA SER A 104 6.59 5.89 -9.00
C SER A 104 6.17 4.66 -8.20
N LEU A 105 5.01 4.07 -8.48
CA LEU A 105 4.62 2.77 -7.94
C LEU A 105 5.45 1.69 -8.60
N ILE A 106 5.96 0.77 -7.80
CA ILE A 106 6.82 -0.31 -8.29
C ILE A 106 5.94 -1.46 -8.76
N LEU A 107 6.20 -1.91 -9.97
CA LEU A 107 5.54 -3.07 -10.55
C LEU A 107 6.20 -4.37 -10.06
N PRO A 108 5.43 -5.47 -9.92
CA PRO A 108 5.97 -6.76 -9.49
C PRO A 108 7.17 -7.23 -10.32
N GLU A 109 7.16 -7.00 -11.64
CA GLU A 109 8.21 -7.41 -12.58
C GLU A 109 9.58 -6.79 -12.25
N GLN A 110 9.59 -5.56 -11.71
CA GLN A 110 10.80 -4.88 -11.30
C GLN A 110 11.44 -5.52 -10.06
N ILE A 111 10.63 -6.15 -9.21
CA ILE A 111 11.07 -6.86 -8.00
C ILE A 111 11.50 -8.30 -8.31
N LEU A 112 10.97 -8.91 -9.36
CA LEU A 112 11.38 -10.27 -9.78
C LEU A 112 12.86 -10.35 -10.22
N GLN A 113 13.51 -9.21 -10.47
CA GLN A 113 14.93 -9.13 -10.83
C GLN A 113 15.88 -9.17 -9.62
N LEU A 114 15.35 -9.27 -8.41
CA LEU A 114 16.16 -9.40 -7.19
C LEU A 114 17.00 -10.69 -7.22
N PRO A 115 18.18 -10.70 -6.57
CA PRO A 115 18.95 -11.92 -6.34
C PRO A 115 18.08 -13.01 -5.69
N GLU A 116 18.34 -14.29 -6.06
CA GLU A 116 17.56 -15.44 -5.58
C GLU A 116 17.56 -15.55 -4.03
N GLU A 117 18.62 -15.07 -3.40
CA GLU A 117 18.79 -15.08 -1.95
C GLU A 117 17.96 -14.00 -1.25
N ALA A 118 17.56 -12.95 -1.96
CA ALA A 118 16.75 -11.88 -1.40
C ALA A 118 15.29 -12.32 -1.29
N LYS A 119 14.62 -11.83 -0.25
CA LYS A 119 13.20 -12.05 -0.05
C LYS A 119 12.45 -10.74 -0.05
N SER A 120 11.50 -10.60 -0.93
CA SER A 120 10.64 -9.42 -1.00
C SER A 120 9.26 -9.66 -0.40
N ARG A 121 8.67 -8.60 0.13
CA ARG A 121 7.29 -8.53 0.57
C ARG A 121 6.70 -7.19 0.16
N GLN A 122 5.58 -7.22 -0.55
CA GLN A 122 4.84 -6.01 -0.86
C GLN A 122 4.22 -5.43 0.43
N CYS A 123 4.28 -4.12 0.59
CA CYS A 123 3.47 -3.40 1.54
C CYS A 123 2.05 -3.29 0.99
N GLY A 124 1.06 -3.27 1.86
CA GLY A 124 -0.34 -3.16 1.49
C GLY A 124 -1.09 -2.36 2.54
N ASP A 125 -2.25 -2.85 2.93
CA ASP A 125 -3.08 -2.26 3.98
C ASP A 125 -2.29 -2.10 5.28
N GLY A 126 -2.48 -0.97 5.96
CA GLY A 126 -1.75 -0.59 7.16
C GLY A 126 -0.33 -0.08 6.88
N GLY A 127 0.02 0.11 5.61
CA GLY A 127 1.24 0.78 5.17
C GLY A 127 2.54 0.04 5.49
N VAL A 128 3.64 0.80 5.50
CA VAL A 128 4.98 0.25 5.74
C VAL A 128 5.13 -0.32 7.15
N LEU A 129 4.47 0.25 8.16
CA LEU A 129 4.57 -0.27 9.53
C LEU A 129 3.90 -1.63 9.67
N CYS A 130 2.74 -1.83 9.02
CA CYS A 130 2.12 -3.15 8.95
C CYS A 130 2.99 -4.13 8.15
N GLY A 131 3.52 -3.71 7.01
CA GLY A 131 4.44 -4.51 6.20
C GLY A 131 5.67 -4.99 7.00
N LEU A 132 6.29 -4.11 7.80
CA LEU A 132 7.41 -4.46 8.70
C LEU A 132 6.99 -5.45 9.79
N TRP A 133 5.83 -5.22 10.40
CA TRP A 133 5.30 -6.15 11.39
C TRP A 133 5.06 -7.55 10.80
N GLU A 134 4.37 -7.62 9.68
CA GLU A 134 4.06 -8.86 9.00
C GLU A 134 5.31 -9.59 8.48
N LEU A 135 6.31 -8.84 7.99
CA LEU A 135 7.59 -9.39 7.60
C LEU A 135 8.27 -10.06 8.79
N ALA A 136 8.30 -9.38 9.93
CA ALA A 136 8.90 -9.90 11.16
C ALA A 136 8.17 -11.13 11.69
N GLU A 137 6.83 -11.16 11.63
CA GLU A 137 6.03 -12.32 12.02
C GLU A 137 6.29 -13.53 11.10
N ALA A 138 6.32 -13.31 9.79
CA ALA A 138 6.52 -14.36 8.80
C ALA A 138 7.91 -14.98 8.89
N GLU A 139 8.94 -14.14 9.07
CA GLU A 139 10.34 -14.56 9.10
C GLU A 139 10.86 -14.85 10.52
N LYS A 140 10.07 -14.56 11.55
CA LYS A 140 10.41 -14.74 12.97
C LYS A 140 11.68 -13.99 13.35
N ILE A 141 11.78 -12.74 12.94
CA ILE A 141 12.92 -11.85 13.18
C ILE A 141 12.55 -10.65 14.05
N GLY A 142 13.53 -10.17 14.79
CA GLY A 142 13.55 -8.82 15.32
C GLY A 142 14.37 -7.90 14.42
N PHE A 143 14.19 -6.60 14.55
CA PHE A 143 14.88 -5.62 13.71
C PHE A 143 15.07 -4.27 14.41
N GLU A 144 15.95 -3.49 13.84
CA GLU A 144 16.10 -2.07 14.13
C GLU A 144 16.00 -1.29 12.82
N ILE A 145 15.03 -0.39 12.76
CA ILE A 145 14.72 0.44 11.58
C ILE A 145 15.04 1.89 11.92
N ASP A 146 15.80 2.54 11.07
CA ASP A 146 15.97 3.98 11.05
C ASP A 146 14.71 4.63 10.44
N PHE A 147 13.87 5.18 11.31
CA PHE A 147 12.59 5.74 10.94
C PHE A 147 12.72 6.93 9.97
N SER A 148 13.82 7.68 10.06
CA SER A 148 14.09 8.82 9.18
C SER A 148 14.32 8.42 7.72
N LYS A 149 14.63 7.14 7.47
CA LYS A 149 14.86 6.59 6.12
C LYS A 149 13.59 6.04 5.45
N LEU A 150 12.46 6.04 6.14
CA LEU A 150 11.20 5.65 5.52
C LEU A 150 10.78 6.73 4.52
N ALA A 151 11.07 6.46 3.24
CA ALA A 151 10.89 7.42 2.16
C ALA A 151 9.43 7.82 1.95
N LEU A 152 9.17 9.13 1.98
CA LEU A 152 7.89 9.76 1.70
C LEU A 152 8.03 10.74 0.53
N LYS A 153 6.99 10.85 -0.29
CA LYS A 153 6.88 11.97 -1.22
C LYS A 153 6.26 13.19 -0.52
N GLN A 154 6.65 14.38 -0.96
CA GLN A 154 6.08 15.63 -0.46
C GLN A 154 4.55 15.64 -0.59
N GLU A 155 4.04 15.15 -1.72
CA GLU A 155 2.62 15.06 -2.01
C GLU A 155 1.89 14.18 -0.98
N THR A 156 2.50 13.07 -0.58
CA THR A 156 1.95 12.18 0.48
C THR A 156 1.86 12.92 1.81
N VAL A 157 2.93 13.64 2.19
CA VAL A 157 2.96 14.40 3.45
C VAL A 157 1.85 15.45 3.49
N GLU A 158 1.75 16.27 2.44
CA GLU A 158 0.77 17.36 2.34
C GLU A 158 -0.69 16.85 2.38
N ILE A 159 -0.98 15.77 1.66
CA ILE A 159 -2.33 15.19 1.61
C ILE A 159 -2.69 14.50 2.91
N CYS A 160 -1.76 13.75 3.50
CA CYS A 160 -1.96 13.13 4.80
C CYS A 160 -2.18 14.17 5.91
N GLU A 161 -1.43 15.28 5.88
CA GLU A 161 -1.65 16.39 6.80
C GLU A 161 -3.04 17.01 6.65
N PHE A 162 -3.48 17.23 5.41
CA PHE A 162 -4.82 17.77 5.14
C PHE A 162 -5.95 16.91 5.71
N PHE A 163 -5.85 15.59 5.58
CA PHE A 163 -6.84 14.64 6.08
C PHE A 163 -6.54 14.14 7.49
N GLN A 164 -5.47 14.60 8.15
CA GLN A 164 -5.03 14.17 9.47
C GLN A 164 -4.78 12.65 9.56
N LEU A 165 -4.12 12.10 8.55
CA LEU A 165 -3.76 10.69 8.41
C LEU A 165 -2.28 10.47 8.70
N ASN A 166 -1.95 9.28 9.21
CA ASN A 166 -0.57 8.85 9.38
C ASN A 166 -0.05 8.19 8.08
N PRO A 167 0.89 8.81 7.35
CA PRO A 167 1.36 8.27 6.08
C PRO A 167 2.04 6.89 6.20
N TYR A 168 2.55 6.55 7.37
CA TYR A 168 3.23 5.28 7.60
C TYR A 168 2.27 4.11 7.84
N LEU A 169 1.00 4.40 8.14
CA LEU A 169 -0.10 3.45 8.28
C LEU A 169 -1.07 3.50 7.10
N LEU A 170 -0.82 4.37 6.13
CA LEU A 170 -1.62 4.50 4.91
C LEU A 170 -1.19 3.43 3.91
N THR A 171 -2.14 2.76 3.29
CA THR A 171 -1.90 1.70 2.31
C THR A 171 -0.80 2.06 1.31
N SER A 172 0.10 1.11 1.05
CA SER A 172 1.36 1.33 0.34
C SER A 172 1.62 0.27 -0.73
N ALA A 173 0.58 -0.21 -1.42
CA ALA A 173 0.76 -1.10 -2.56
C ALA A 173 1.67 -0.44 -3.62
N GLY A 174 2.55 -1.23 -4.26
CA GLY A 174 3.61 -0.67 -5.10
C GLY A 174 4.84 -0.16 -4.33
N SER A 175 4.93 -0.48 -3.02
CA SER A 175 6.17 -0.41 -2.23
C SER A 175 6.50 -1.79 -1.68
N TYR A 176 7.78 -2.09 -1.51
CA TYR A 176 8.24 -3.41 -1.09
C TYR A 176 9.30 -3.31 -0.01
N LEU A 177 9.29 -4.28 0.90
CA LEU A 177 10.36 -4.54 1.86
C LEU A 177 11.18 -5.72 1.33
N VAL A 178 12.49 -5.60 1.37
CA VAL A 178 13.43 -6.63 0.91
C VAL A 178 14.39 -6.98 2.03
N LEU A 179 14.51 -8.28 2.33
CA LEU A 179 15.53 -8.85 3.19
C LEU A 179 16.66 -9.39 2.32
N THR A 180 17.89 -9.01 2.63
CA THR A 180 19.09 -9.47 1.90
C THR A 180 20.32 -9.48 2.81
N GLU A 181 21.25 -10.41 2.54
CA GLU A 181 22.59 -10.44 3.12
C GLU A 181 23.61 -9.66 2.27
N HIS A 182 23.22 -9.29 1.04
CA HIS A 182 24.02 -8.61 0.04
C HIS A 182 23.42 -7.25 -0.34
N GLY A 183 23.34 -6.33 0.63
CA GLY A 183 22.60 -5.08 0.49
C GLY A 183 23.09 -4.18 -0.62
N GLU A 184 24.40 -4.01 -0.77
CA GLU A 184 24.98 -3.14 -1.83
C GLU A 184 24.66 -3.70 -3.24
N GLU A 185 24.83 -5.02 -3.43
CA GLU A 185 24.52 -5.69 -4.69
C GLU A 185 23.01 -5.61 -5.01
N THR A 186 22.18 -5.81 -3.99
CA THR A 186 20.72 -5.67 -4.10
C THR A 186 20.32 -4.24 -4.47
N LEU A 187 20.92 -3.23 -3.83
CA LEU A 187 20.65 -1.82 -4.13
C LEU A 187 21.09 -1.44 -5.54
N GLU A 188 22.22 -1.97 -6.01
CA GLU A 188 22.68 -1.76 -7.38
C GLU A 188 21.73 -2.40 -8.41
N SER A 189 21.28 -3.63 -8.15
CA SER A 189 20.30 -4.33 -8.99
C SER A 189 18.98 -3.54 -9.09
N LEU A 190 18.45 -3.08 -7.96
CA LEU A 190 17.24 -2.26 -7.90
C LEU A 190 17.40 -0.94 -8.65
N LYS A 191 18.55 -0.28 -8.49
CA LYS A 191 18.88 0.95 -9.21
C LYS A 191 18.90 0.73 -10.71
N ASN A 192 19.50 -0.38 -11.19
CA ASN A 192 19.54 -0.73 -12.60
C ASN A 192 18.13 -1.04 -13.15
N ALA A 193 17.24 -1.58 -12.32
CA ALA A 193 15.84 -1.77 -12.65
C ALA A 193 14.99 -0.48 -12.56
N GLY A 194 15.60 0.67 -12.23
CA GLY A 194 14.91 1.95 -12.06
C GLY A 194 14.05 2.04 -10.79
N VAL A 195 14.29 1.16 -9.81
CA VAL A 195 13.54 1.11 -8.56
C VAL A 195 14.22 1.99 -7.51
N PRO A 196 13.57 3.05 -7.01
CA PRO A 196 14.08 3.79 -5.87
C PRO A 196 14.08 2.90 -4.63
N ALA A 197 15.25 2.74 -4.01
CA ALA A 197 15.43 1.86 -2.86
C ALA A 197 16.39 2.47 -1.84
N VAL A 198 16.15 2.19 -0.56
CA VAL A 198 16.98 2.66 0.54
C VAL A 198 17.07 1.59 1.62
N ARG A 199 18.27 1.37 2.15
CA ARG A 199 18.47 0.54 3.33
C ARG A 199 17.93 1.27 4.55
N ILE A 200 16.91 0.70 5.16
CA ILE A 200 16.20 1.29 6.30
C ILE A 200 16.62 0.71 7.65
N GLY A 201 17.27 -0.46 7.67
CA GLY A 201 17.66 -1.09 8.93
C GLY A 201 18.25 -2.48 8.78
N PHE A 202 18.28 -3.19 9.90
CA PHE A 202 18.94 -4.50 10.01
C PHE A 202 18.15 -5.44 10.93
N VAL A 203 18.24 -6.73 10.62
CA VAL A 203 17.80 -7.80 11.52
C VAL A 203 18.70 -7.83 12.76
N LYS A 204 18.09 -8.02 13.92
CA LYS A 204 18.77 -8.09 15.23
C LYS A 204 18.72 -9.52 15.79
N GLU A 205 19.62 -9.81 16.72
CA GLU A 205 19.64 -11.10 17.41
C GLU A 205 18.42 -11.29 18.32
N GLN A 206 17.94 -10.20 18.92
CA GLN A 206 16.77 -10.19 19.78
C GLN A 206 15.51 -10.04 18.92
N ASN A 207 14.42 -10.68 19.33
CA ASN A 207 13.11 -10.57 18.63
C ASN A 207 12.43 -9.20 18.81
N ALA A 208 13.15 -8.20 19.33
CA ALA A 208 12.64 -6.84 19.48
C ALA A 208 12.52 -6.18 18.11
N ARG A 209 11.42 -5.47 17.90
CA ARG A 209 11.13 -4.69 16.69
C ARG A 209 11.19 -3.23 17.06
N THR A 210 12.27 -2.57 16.71
CA THR A 210 12.54 -1.20 17.14
C THR A 210 12.60 -0.24 15.97
N LEU A 211 12.05 0.95 16.21
CA LEU A 211 12.11 2.10 15.32
C LEU A 211 12.96 3.16 16.01
N VAL A 212 14.03 3.60 15.36
CA VAL A 212 14.95 4.62 15.85
C VAL A 212 14.75 5.91 15.08
N ASN A 213 14.56 7.02 15.79
CA ASN A 213 14.46 8.35 15.22
C ASN A 213 15.35 9.31 15.99
N GLY A 214 16.58 9.52 15.51
CA GLY A 214 17.61 10.26 16.23
C GLY A 214 17.98 9.55 17.53
N GLU A 215 17.75 10.20 18.67
CA GLU A 215 18.02 9.64 20.01
C GLU A 215 16.84 8.81 20.56
N GLU A 216 15.68 8.89 19.94
CA GLU A 216 14.50 8.17 20.39
C GLU A 216 14.44 6.77 19.80
N THR A 217 14.16 5.78 20.66
CA THR A 217 13.90 4.41 20.26
C THR A 217 12.55 3.99 20.81
N ARG A 218 11.68 3.50 19.95
CA ARG A 218 10.37 2.95 20.31
C ARG A 218 10.19 1.55 19.73
N TYR A 219 9.36 0.76 20.39
CA TYR A 219 8.97 -0.54 19.84
C TYR A 219 7.90 -0.34 18.78
N LEU A 220 7.96 -1.18 17.74
CA LEU A 220 6.87 -1.32 16.80
C LEU A 220 5.84 -2.26 17.44
N ASP A 221 4.73 -1.69 17.85
CA ASP A 221 3.56 -2.44 18.30
C ASP A 221 2.78 -3.01 17.11
N ARG A 222 1.81 -3.90 17.41
CA ARG A 222 0.90 -4.37 16.37
C ARG A 222 0.21 -3.17 15.74
N PRO A 223 0.32 -3.01 14.41
CA PRO A 223 -0.19 -1.82 13.74
C PRO A 223 -1.71 -1.65 13.91
N ALA A 224 -2.11 -0.40 13.95
CA ALA A 224 -3.51 0.00 13.88
C ALA A 224 -4.12 -0.37 12.49
N PRO A 225 -5.44 -0.35 12.34
CA PRO A 225 -6.09 -0.46 11.04
C PRO A 225 -5.56 0.58 10.05
N ASP A 226 -5.68 0.25 8.76
CA ASP A 226 -5.27 1.13 7.67
C ASP A 226 -5.95 2.51 7.74
N GLU A 227 -5.16 3.56 7.51
CA GLU A 227 -5.62 4.94 7.60
C GLU A 227 -6.63 5.32 6.50
N LEU A 228 -6.55 4.71 5.32
CA LEU A 228 -7.53 4.91 4.26
C LEU A 228 -8.88 4.31 4.66
N SER A 229 -8.86 3.12 5.27
CA SER A 229 -10.07 2.48 5.80
C SER A 229 -10.71 3.29 6.92
N ARG A 230 -9.89 3.90 7.80
CA ARG A 230 -10.38 4.81 8.84
C ARG A 230 -11.03 6.05 8.22
N TRP A 231 -10.38 6.68 7.26
CA TRP A 231 -10.88 7.86 6.56
C TRP A 231 -12.22 7.59 5.85
N TRP A 232 -12.36 6.47 5.15
CA TRP A 232 -13.62 6.09 4.51
C TRP A 232 -14.76 5.90 5.50
N LYS A 233 -14.46 5.29 6.64
CA LYS A 233 -15.46 5.08 7.69
C LYS A 233 -15.95 6.41 8.28
N GLU A 234 -15.03 7.29 8.64
CA GLU A 234 -15.33 8.62 9.20
C GLU A 234 -16.13 9.47 8.20
N ARG A 235 -15.74 9.45 6.93
CA ARG A 235 -16.46 10.15 5.87
C ARG A 235 -17.90 9.66 5.71
N LYS A 236 -18.10 8.36 5.68
CA LYS A 236 -19.42 7.74 5.57
C LYS A 236 -20.30 8.09 6.76
N GLU A 237 -19.77 8.04 7.97
CA GLU A 237 -20.50 8.42 9.19
C GLU A 237 -20.90 9.90 9.17
N SER A 238 -20.08 10.78 8.61
CA SER A 238 -20.37 12.20 8.46
C SER A 238 -21.48 12.45 7.44
N GLU A 239 -21.44 11.80 6.27
CA GLU A 239 -22.47 11.89 5.23
C GLU A 239 -23.84 11.40 5.75
N GLU A 240 -23.88 10.28 6.48
CA GLU A 240 -25.11 9.77 7.10
C GLU A 240 -25.69 10.70 8.17
N GLN A 241 -24.84 11.44 8.88
CA GLN A 241 -25.29 12.42 9.88
C GLN A 241 -25.87 13.68 9.25
N GLU A 242 -25.29 14.12 8.12
CA GLU A 242 -25.80 15.26 7.35
C GLU A 242 -27.17 14.97 6.75
N ASP A 243 -27.35 13.80 6.15
CA ASP A 243 -28.63 13.34 5.61
C ASP A 243 -29.73 13.30 6.69
N ARG A 244 -29.42 12.76 7.87
CA ARG A 244 -30.37 12.72 9.00
C ARG A 244 -30.75 14.12 9.51
N ARG A 245 -29.83 15.09 9.44
CA ARG A 245 -30.10 16.48 9.80
C ARG A 245 -30.97 17.18 8.75
N GLY A 246 -30.68 16.91 7.47
CA GLY A 246 -31.47 17.41 6.33
C GLY A 246 -32.92 16.93 6.40
N ASP A 247 -33.17 15.66 6.66
CA ASP A 247 -34.52 15.09 6.81
C ASP A 247 -35.29 15.66 7.98
N ASN A 248 -34.65 16.00 9.10
CA ASN A 248 -35.26 16.63 10.23
C ASN A 248 -35.69 18.11 9.96
N TYR A 249 -34.93 18.83 9.13
CA TYR A 249 -35.25 20.19 8.73
C TYR A 249 -36.48 20.23 7.81
N VAL A 250 -36.61 19.29 6.88
CA VAL A 250 -37.75 19.19 5.96
C VAL A 250 -39.05 18.85 6.70
N LYS A 251 -39.00 18.03 7.75
CA LYS A 251 -40.14 17.67 8.56
C LYS A 251 -40.66 18.81 9.45
N HIS A 252 -39.84 19.80 9.76
CA HIS A 252 -40.24 20.95 10.58
C HIS A 252 -40.73 22.15 9.76
N CYS A 253 -40.53 22.17 8.46
CA CYS A 253 -41.03 23.22 7.56
C CYS A 253 -42.38 22.88 6.89
N THR A 254 -43.01 21.75 7.24
CA THR A 254 -44.28 21.28 6.65
C THR A 254 -45.41 21.21 7.71
N LEU A 255 -45.43 22.16 8.66
CA LEU A 255 -46.55 22.40 9.58
C LEU A 255 -47.06 23.83 9.44
#